data_2efba412797c0f5bd7e404f0c0e382f8
#
_entry.id   2efba412797c0f5bd7e404f0c0e382f8
#
_cell.length_a   1.000
_cell.length_b   1.000
_cell.length_c   1.000
_cell.angle_alpha   90.00
_cell.angle_beta   90.00
_cell.angle_gamma   90.00
#
_symmetry.space_group_name_H-M   'P 1'
#
loop_
_entity.id
_entity.type
_entity.pdbx_description
1 polymer ?
#
loop_
_entity_poly.entity_id
_entity_poly.type
_entity_poly.pdbx_seq_one_letter_code
_entity_poly.pdbx_strand_id
1 'polypeptide(L)'
;MNPSLGGGALLDVGVYAINFALMVFGEDYDSITSGAVFNSQGADVSEGITITWSDGRLAVLHATVLANTDRQGTVFGDKGFLVIHDVNNCAQIDIYDMDRKLVESHKTPEQITGFEYEVDACRRAIGSGSTECPQMPHASTARVMEMMDTIRGQWGYRYPCEM
;
A
#
# COMPACT_ATOMS: atom_id res chain seq x y z
N MET A 1 -19.23 -1.39 5.88
CA MET A 1 -18.21 -2.43 6.20
C MET A 1 -18.80 -3.40 7.21
N ASN A 2 -18.76 -4.70 6.90
CA ASN A 2 -19.28 -5.76 7.77
C ASN A 2 -18.17 -6.80 7.97
N PRO A 3 -17.67 -7.02 9.21
CA PRO A 3 -16.58 -7.96 9.48
C PRO A 3 -16.92 -9.42 9.17
N SER A 4 -18.20 -9.79 9.25
CA SER A 4 -18.64 -11.17 8.87
C SER A 4 -18.47 -11.48 7.38
N LEU A 5 -18.27 -10.46 6.55
CA LEU A 5 -18.02 -10.55 5.11
C LEU A 5 -16.57 -10.17 4.75
N GLY A 6 -15.68 -10.13 5.74
CA GLY A 6 -14.28 -9.73 5.54
C GLY A 6 -14.09 -8.22 5.31
N GLY A 7 -15.10 -7.39 5.63
CA GLY A 7 -15.02 -5.94 5.41
C GLY A 7 -14.15 -5.25 6.46
N GLY A 8 -13.30 -4.33 6.01
CA GLY A 8 -12.41 -3.51 6.83
C GLY A 8 -11.53 -2.64 5.93
N ALA A 9 -11.09 -1.47 6.42
CA ALA A 9 -10.29 -0.54 5.64
C ALA A 9 -8.87 -1.07 5.40
N LEU A 10 -8.28 -1.78 6.36
CA LEU A 10 -6.91 -2.30 6.25
C LEU A 10 -6.76 -3.25 5.05
N LEU A 11 -7.64 -4.25 4.94
CA LEU A 11 -7.55 -5.25 3.86
C LEU A 11 -8.06 -4.73 2.52
N ASP A 12 -8.94 -3.72 2.50
CA ASP A 12 -9.53 -3.16 1.28
C ASP A 12 -8.68 -2.05 0.68
N VAL A 13 -8.32 -1.03 1.47
CA VAL A 13 -7.59 0.16 0.99
C VAL A 13 -6.21 0.33 1.63
N GLY A 14 -5.99 -0.12 2.85
CA GLY A 14 -4.70 -0.04 3.55
C GLY A 14 -3.62 -0.85 2.87
N VAL A 15 -3.99 -1.98 2.25
CA VAL A 15 -3.09 -2.85 1.51
C VAL A 15 -2.30 -2.11 0.41
N TYR A 16 -2.91 -1.11 -0.24
CA TYR A 16 -2.22 -0.31 -1.27
C TYR A 16 -1.11 0.55 -0.68
N ALA A 17 -1.38 1.24 0.43
CA ALA A 17 -0.39 2.06 1.10
C ALA A 17 0.78 1.23 1.65
N ILE A 18 0.50 0.03 2.19
CA ILE A 18 1.51 -0.92 2.66
C ILE A 18 2.39 -1.39 1.49
N ASN A 19 1.78 -1.87 0.40
CA ASN A 19 2.53 -2.29 -0.79
C ASN A 19 3.38 -1.17 -1.37
N PHE A 20 2.87 0.06 -1.40
CA PHE A 20 3.63 1.22 -1.85
C PHE A 20 4.88 1.46 -0.97
N ALA A 21 4.74 1.43 0.35
CA ALA A 21 5.88 1.60 1.26
C ALA A 21 6.93 0.50 1.08
N LEU A 22 6.50 -0.76 0.94
CA LEU A 22 7.41 -1.90 0.71
C LEU A 22 8.09 -1.83 -0.65
N MET A 23 7.37 -1.39 -1.69
CA MET A 23 7.95 -1.19 -3.03
C MET A 23 9.07 -0.14 -3.01
N VAL A 24 8.90 0.93 -2.21
CA VAL A 24 9.89 2.02 -2.13
C VAL A 24 11.06 1.67 -1.22
N PHE A 25 10.81 1.04 -0.08
CA PHE A 25 11.81 0.85 0.99
C PHE A 25 12.26 -0.59 1.20
N GLY A 26 11.61 -1.56 0.54
CA GLY A 26 11.89 -2.98 0.69
C GLY A 26 11.11 -3.64 1.84
N GLU A 27 11.08 -4.97 1.81
CA GLU A 27 10.25 -5.79 2.70
C GLU A 27 10.88 -6.06 4.08
N ASP A 28 12.17 -5.75 4.26
CA ASP A 28 12.94 -6.00 5.50
C ASP A 28 12.77 -4.82 6.49
N TYR A 29 11.54 -4.60 6.94
CA TYR A 29 11.24 -3.58 7.95
C TYR A 29 11.62 -4.09 9.37
N ASP A 30 11.90 -3.13 10.27
CA ASP A 30 12.29 -3.39 11.66
C ASP A 30 11.07 -3.43 12.60
N SER A 31 10.21 -2.41 12.51
CA SER A 31 9.02 -2.35 13.37
C SER A 31 7.80 -1.72 12.68
N ILE A 32 6.64 -2.06 13.23
CA ILE A 32 5.35 -1.48 12.84
C ILE A 32 4.63 -1.04 14.11
N THR A 33 4.03 0.16 14.08
CA THR A 33 3.09 0.64 15.08
C THR A 33 1.84 1.17 14.38
N SER A 34 0.67 0.96 14.98
CA SER A 34 -0.58 1.30 14.32
C SER A 34 -1.72 1.59 15.29
N GLY A 35 -2.73 2.31 14.81
CA GLY A 35 -3.99 2.55 15.50
C GLY A 35 -5.13 2.59 14.50
N ALA A 36 -6.33 2.18 14.93
CA ALA A 36 -7.52 2.13 14.07
C ALA A 36 -8.76 2.70 14.75
N VAL A 37 -9.69 3.15 13.93
CA VAL A 37 -11.06 3.50 14.29
C VAL A 37 -11.99 2.41 13.77
N PHE A 38 -12.91 1.95 14.64
CA PHE A 38 -13.87 0.91 14.30
C PHE A 38 -15.29 1.49 14.21
N ASN A 39 -16.09 0.94 13.31
CA ASN A 39 -17.51 1.25 13.23
C ASN A 39 -18.33 0.49 14.29
N SER A 40 -19.63 0.75 14.36
CA SER A 40 -20.53 0.10 15.32
C SER A 40 -20.70 -1.41 15.11
N GLN A 41 -20.27 -1.95 13.96
CA GLN A 41 -20.29 -3.38 13.66
C GLN A 41 -18.94 -4.06 13.96
N GLY A 42 -17.94 -3.29 14.42
CA GLY A 42 -16.61 -3.79 14.75
C GLY A 42 -15.65 -3.94 13.55
N ALA A 43 -15.97 -3.41 12.38
CA ALA A 43 -15.02 -3.32 11.28
C ALA A 43 -14.14 -2.07 11.42
N ASP A 44 -12.85 -2.20 11.14
CA ASP A 44 -11.94 -1.06 11.00
C ASP A 44 -12.36 -0.20 9.80
N VAL A 45 -12.37 1.11 9.98
CA VAL A 45 -12.84 2.07 8.97
C VAL A 45 -11.86 3.19 8.68
N SER A 46 -10.85 3.36 9.53
CA SER A 46 -9.74 4.29 9.32
C SER A 46 -8.57 3.85 10.18
N GLU A 47 -7.36 3.87 9.63
CA GLU A 47 -6.13 3.52 10.35
C GLU A 47 -4.96 4.43 10.01
N GLY A 48 -4.06 4.57 11.00
CA GLY A 48 -2.73 5.13 10.85
C GLY A 48 -1.69 4.06 11.15
N ILE A 49 -0.68 3.94 10.30
CA ILE A 49 0.37 2.93 10.41
C ILE A 49 1.72 3.62 10.26
N THR A 50 2.66 3.31 11.16
CA THR A 50 4.06 3.74 11.03
C THR A 50 4.95 2.51 10.90
N ILE A 51 5.80 2.50 9.87
CA ILE A 51 6.76 1.43 9.60
C ILE A 51 8.16 2.03 9.69
N THR A 52 9.10 1.34 10.36
CA THR A 52 10.50 1.76 10.44
C THR A 52 11.42 0.67 9.89
N TRP A 53 12.55 1.12 9.33
CA TRP A 53 13.64 0.26 8.88
C TRP A 53 14.88 0.54 9.72
N SER A 54 15.73 -0.46 9.91
CA SER A 54 16.93 -0.41 10.75
C SER A 54 17.97 0.63 10.31
N ASP A 55 17.90 1.08 9.05
CA ASP A 55 18.76 2.13 8.49
C ASP A 55 18.22 3.55 8.71
N GLY A 56 17.12 3.71 9.46
CA GLY A 56 16.51 4.99 9.81
C GLY A 56 15.45 5.49 8.85
N ARG A 57 15.12 4.74 7.79
CA ARG A 57 13.95 5.07 6.95
C ARG A 57 12.66 4.87 7.74
N LEU A 58 11.65 5.68 7.42
CA LEU A 58 10.35 5.67 8.09
C LEU A 58 9.24 5.95 7.09
N ALA A 59 8.15 5.20 7.18
CA ALA A 59 6.91 5.47 6.44
C ALA A 59 5.75 5.72 7.41
N VAL A 60 4.94 6.73 7.10
CA VAL A 60 3.67 7.00 7.79
C VAL A 60 2.56 6.84 6.78
N LEU A 61 1.66 5.90 7.03
CA LEU A 61 0.57 5.53 6.14
C LEU A 61 -0.76 5.87 6.81
N HIS A 62 -1.71 6.29 5.99
CA HIS A 62 -3.10 6.48 6.41
C HIS A 62 -4.01 5.84 5.37
N ALA A 63 -5.00 5.09 5.84
CA ALA A 63 -6.07 4.59 4.99
C ALA A 63 -7.42 4.80 5.66
N THR A 64 -8.47 5.07 4.89
CA THR A 64 -9.81 5.29 5.40
C THR A 64 -10.88 5.02 4.33
N VAL A 65 -12.01 4.49 4.77
CA VAL A 65 -13.23 4.36 3.95
C VAL A 65 -14.30 5.36 4.36
N LEU A 66 -13.99 6.26 5.32
CA LEU A 66 -14.92 7.28 5.82
C LEU A 66 -14.89 8.57 4.99
N ALA A 67 -13.81 8.80 4.25
CA ALA A 67 -13.60 10.04 3.50
C ALA A 67 -12.81 9.77 2.22
N ASN A 68 -13.00 10.63 1.22
CA ASN A 68 -12.10 10.66 0.08
C ASN A 68 -10.79 11.34 0.48
N THR A 69 -9.67 10.72 0.11
CA THR A 69 -8.33 11.28 0.25
C THR A 69 -7.79 11.68 -1.12
N ASP A 70 -6.66 12.39 -1.13
CA ASP A 70 -5.95 12.73 -2.37
C ASP A 70 -5.22 11.52 -2.99
N ARG A 71 -5.14 10.40 -2.25
CA ARG A 71 -4.43 9.16 -2.61
C ARG A 71 -2.98 9.37 -3.03
N GLN A 72 -2.36 10.45 -2.58
CA GLN A 72 -0.98 10.76 -2.92
C GLN A 72 -0.02 9.96 -2.04
N GLY A 73 1.11 9.54 -2.66
CA GLY A 73 2.30 9.09 -1.97
C GLY A 73 3.41 10.12 -2.12
N THR A 74 4.06 10.51 -1.02
CA THR A 74 5.23 11.39 -1.07
C THR A 74 6.43 10.68 -0.47
N VAL A 75 7.56 10.68 -1.19
CA VAL A 75 8.82 10.11 -0.72
C VAL A 75 9.84 11.24 -0.59
N PHE A 76 10.34 11.45 0.63
CA PHE A 76 11.31 12.48 0.95
C PHE A 76 12.72 11.90 0.94
N GLY A 77 13.65 12.60 0.27
CA GLY A 77 15.06 12.26 0.20
C GLY A 77 15.95 13.43 0.55
N ASP A 78 17.27 13.20 0.56
CA ASP A 78 18.29 14.18 0.89
C ASP A 78 18.51 15.26 -0.21
N LYS A 79 18.02 15.02 -1.43
CA LYS A 79 18.13 15.91 -2.60
C LYS A 79 16.82 16.54 -3.04
N GLY A 80 15.72 16.21 -2.38
CA GLY A 80 14.39 16.65 -2.72
C GLY A 80 13.34 15.62 -2.39
N PHE A 81 12.20 15.66 -3.04
CA PHE A 81 11.12 14.71 -2.82
C PHE A 81 10.38 14.40 -4.13
N LEU A 82 9.71 13.27 -4.15
CA LEU A 82 8.82 12.93 -5.26
C LEU A 82 7.37 12.77 -4.76
N VAL A 83 6.45 13.07 -5.63
CA VAL A 83 5.00 12.92 -5.40
C VAL A 83 4.44 11.96 -6.45
N ILE A 84 3.82 10.90 -5.99
CA ILE A 84 3.06 9.96 -6.81
C ILE A 84 1.59 10.38 -6.73
N HIS A 85 1.02 10.74 -7.87
CA HIS A 85 -0.40 11.08 -7.97
C HIS A 85 -1.21 9.79 -8.12
N ASP A 86 -2.08 9.54 -7.14
CA ASP A 86 -2.88 8.33 -6.99
C ASP A 86 -2.05 7.03 -6.90
N VAL A 87 -1.72 6.63 -5.65
CA VAL A 87 -0.94 5.41 -5.37
C VAL A 87 -1.65 4.14 -5.90
N ASN A 88 -2.98 4.15 -5.97
CA ASN A 88 -3.76 2.98 -6.40
C ASN A 88 -3.77 2.84 -7.92
N ASN A 89 -3.66 3.94 -8.66
CA ASN A 89 -3.63 3.95 -10.12
C ASN A 89 -2.79 5.14 -10.60
N CYS A 90 -1.48 5.02 -10.45
CA CYS A 90 -0.54 6.09 -10.73
C CYS A 90 -0.64 6.58 -12.18
N ALA A 91 -0.94 7.87 -12.34
CA ALA A 91 -0.96 8.55 -13.65
C ALA A 91 0.28 9.42 -13.88
N GLN A 92 0.90 9.89 -12.80
CA GLN A 92 2.02 10.84 -12.87
C GLN A 92 2.88 10.78 -11.62
N ILE A 93 4.19 10.96 -11.79
CA ILE A 93 5.18 11.15 -10.72
C ILE A 93 5.88 12.48 -10.98
N ASP A 94 5.90 13.35 -9.98
CA ASP A 94 6.59 14.63 -10.01
C ASP A 94 7.77 14.61 -9.05
N ILE A 95 8.92 15.11 -9.51
CA ILE A 95 10.17 15.19 -8.72
C ILE A 95 10.49 16.66 -8.47
N TYR A 96 10.72 16.97 -7.21
CA TYR A 96 11.03 18.31 -6.72
C TYR A 96 12.42 18.35 -6.05
N ASP A 97 13.13 19.45 -6.25
CA ASP A 97 14.38 19.70 -5.55
C ASP A 97 14.16 20.20 -4.10
N MET A 98 15.25 20.53 -3.40
CA MET A 98 15.20 21.05 -2.03
C MET A 98 14.55 22.44 -1.91
N ASP A 99 14.49 23.21 -2.99
CA ASP A 99 13.82 24.51 -3.08
C ASP A 99 12.32 24.35 -3.46
N ARG A 100 11.82 23.11 -3.51
CA ARG A 100 10.46 22.75 -3.91
C ARG A 100 10.11 23.13 -5.35
N LYS A 101 11.12 23.25 -6.20
CA LYS A 101 10.93 23.48 -7.61
C LYS A 101 10.74 22.14 -8.33
N LEU A 102 9.75 22.06 -9.20
CA LEU A 102 9.56 20.91 -10.06
C LEU A 102 10.75 20.76 -11.02
N VAL A 103 11.45 19.64 -10.95
CA VAL A 103 12.65 19.33 -11.75
C VAL A 103 12.31 18.40 -12.88
N GLU A 104 11.43 17.42 -12.61
CA GLU A 104 11.09 16.37 -13.55
C GLU A 104 9.65 15.90 -13.32
N SER A 105 8.98 15.48 -14.39
CA SER A 105 7.62 14.90 -14.33
C SER A 105 7.55 13.72 -15.29
N HIS A 106 7.12 12.58 -14.78
CA HIS A 106 6.93 11.36 -15.55
C HIS A 106 5.45 11.01 -15.58
N LYS A 107 4.92 10.83 -16.78
CA LYS A 107 3.58 10.27 -16.97
C LYS A 107 3.68 8.78 -17.25
N THR A 108 2.73 8.03 -16.70
CA THR A 108 2.59 6.63 -17.10
C THR A 108 2.18 6.51 -18.57
N PRO A 109 2.45 5.38 -19.22
CA PRO A 109 1.90 5.09 -20.54
C PRO A 109 0.37 5.21 -20.52
N GLU A 110 -0.24 5.45 -21.68
CA GLU A 110 -1.69 5.50 -21.79
C GLU A 110 -2.31 4.21 -21.27
N GLN A 111 -3.31 4.36 -20.41
CA GLN A 111 -4.02 3.25 -19.79
C GLN A 111 -5.53 3.49 -19.86
N ILE A 112 -6.30 2.43 -19.94
CA ILE A 112 -7.77 2.47 -19.94
C ILE A 112 -8.28 2.42 -18.49
N THR A 113 -7.76 1.49 -17.71
CA THR A 113 -8.16 1.27 -16.31
C THR A 113 -6.97 1.07 -15.36
N GLY A 114 -5.77 0.74 -15.88
CA GLY A 114 -4.62 0.28 -15.13
C GLY A 114 -4.56 -1.24 -14.95
N PHE A 115 -5.71 -1.94 -14.95
CA PHE A 115 -5.77 -3.41 -14.84
C PHE A 115 -5.20 -4.13 -16.06
N GLU A 116 -5.09 -3.48 -17.20
CA GLU A 116 -4.47 -4.06 -18.40
C GLU A 116 -3.03 -4.51 -18.16
N TYR A 117 -2.29 -3.83 -17.29
CA TYR A 117 -0.93 -4.22 -16.91
C TYR A 117 -0.90 -5.52 -16.10
N GLU A 118 -1.85 -5.69 -15.18
CA GLU A 118 -1.99 -6.92 -14.39
C GLU A 118 -2.37 -8.09 -15.29
N VAL A 119 -3.36 -7.90 -16.18
CA VAL A 119 -3.81 -8.90 -17.14
C VAL A 119 -2.64 -9.32 -18.05
N ASP A 120 -1.85 -8.36 -18.55
CA ASP A 120 -0.72 -8.67 -19.44
C ASP A 120 0.41 -9.39 -18.67
N ALA A 121 0.68 -9.03 -17.41
CA ALA A 121 1.63 -9.74 -16.56
C ALA A 121 1.20 -11.19 -16.33
N CYS A 122 -0.06 -11.44 -16.01
CA CYS A 122 -0.63 -12.78 -15.86
C CYS A 122 -0.54 -13.58 -17.17
N ARG A 123 -0.90 -12.96 -18.30
CA ARG A 123 -0.82 -13.60 -19.62
C ARG A 123 0.61 -14.03 -19.95
N ARG A 124 1.61 -13.20 -19.65
CA ARG A 124 3.04 -13.53 -19.85
C ARG A 124 3.48 -14.67 -18.94
N ALA A 125 3.13 -14.61 -17.64
CA ALA A 125 3.46 -15.66 -16.69
C ALA A 125 2.90 -17.01 -17.11
N ILE A 126 1.61 -17.08 -17.44
CA ILE A 126 0.94 -18.31 -17.92
C ILE A 126 1.59 -18.79 -19.21
N GLY A 127 1.84 -17.89 -20.17
CA GLY A 127 2.46 -18.24 -21.48
C GLY A 127 3.88 -18.78 -21.37
N SER A 128 4.63 -18.42 -20.30
CA SER A 128 5.97 -18.95 -20.00
C SER A 128 5.94 -20.20 -19.10
N GLY A 129 4.76 -20.66 -18.65
CA GLY A 129 4.62 -21.77 -17.72
C GLY A 129 4.98 -21.40 -16.28
N SER A 130 5.05 -20.10 -15.93
CA SER A 130 5.25 -19.64 -14.57
C SER A 130 3.97 -19.78 -13.75
N THR A 131 4.13 -20.08 -12.46
CA THR A 131 3.00 -20.18 -11.49
C THR A 131 2.75 -18.88 -10.75
N GLU A 132 3.61 -17.86 -10.94
CA GLU A 132 3.48 -16.54 -10.31
C GLU A 132 4.00 -15.43 -11.22
N CYS A 133 3.59 -14.20 -10.95
CA CYS A 133 4.06 -13.01 -11.64
C CYS A 133 5.28 -12.42 -10.93
N PRO A 134 6.39 -12.15 -11.63
CA PRO A 134 7.59 -11.57 -11.03
C PRO A 134 7.35 -10.20 -10.36
N GLN A 135 6.33 -9.45 -10.82
CA GLN A 135 5.98 -8.13 -10.27
C GLN A 135 5.31 -8.22 -8.89
N MET A 136 4.65 -9.35 -8.60
CA MET A 136 4.03 -9.64 -7.30
C MET A 136 4.17 -11.14 -7.01
N PRO A 137 5.34 -11.58 -6.53
CA PRO A 137 5.57 -12.98 -6.16
C PRO A 137 4.67 -13.39 -4.97
N HIS A 138 4.38 -14.68 -4.86
CA HIS A 138 3.61 -15.21 -3.73
C HIS A 138 4.23 -14.86 -2.37
N ALA A 139 5.56 -14.81 -2.30
CA ALA A 139 6.28 -14.43 -1.08
C ALA A 139 5.95 -13.00 -0.63
N SER A 140 5.92 -12.03 -1.56
CA SER A 140 5.55 -10.63 -1.25
C SER A 140 4.09 -10.52 -0.80
N THR A 141 3.18 -11.25 -1.44
CA THR A 141 1.77 -11.31 -1.00
C THR A 141 1.66 -11.86 0.41
N ALA A 142 2.35 -12.97 0.71
CA ALA A 142 2.37 -13.56 2.06
C ALA A 142 2.95 -12.58 3.08
N ARG A 143 4.02 -11.87 2.74
CA ARG A 143 4.65 -10.86 3.60
C ARG A 143 3.71 -9.71 3.95
N VAL A 144 2.97 -9.19 2.96
CA VAL A 144 1.96 -8.14 3.19
C VAL A 144 0.85 -8.66 4.11
N MET A 145 0.38 -9.88 3.92
CA MET A 145 -0.63 -10.50 4.81
C MET A 145 -0.12 -10.64 6.24
N GLU A 146 1.11 -11.11 6.45
CA GLU A 146 1.75 -11.20 7.78
C GLU A 146 1.83 -9.83 8.46
N MET A 147 2.16 -8.77 7.70
CA MET A 147 2.15 -7.40 8.21
C MET A 147 0.76 -6.97 8.66
N MET A 148 -0.26 -7.21 7.84
CA MET A 148 -1.64 -6.86 8.18
C MET A 148 -2.16 -7.67 9.38
N ASP A 149 -1.75 -8.93 9.53
CA ASP A 149 -2.04 -9.73 10.72
C ASP A 149 -1.36 -9.16 11.98
N THR A 150 -0.11 -8.73 11.86
CA THR A 150 0.61 -8.04 12.94
C THR A 150 -0.10 -6.74 13.34
N ILE A 151 -0.53 -5.93 12.38
CA ILE A 151 -1.27 -4.69 12.60
C ILE A 151 -2.60 -4.98 13.30
N ARG A 152 -3.40 -5.92 12.83
CA ARG A 152 -4.66 -6.34 13.47
C ARG A 152 -4.43 -6.87 14.89
N GLY A 153 -3.34 -7.59 15.08
CA GLY A 153 -2.92 -8.09 16.40
C GLY A 153 -2.69 -6.97 17.41
N GLN A 154 -2.14 -5.82 17.01
CA GLN A 154 -1.96 -4.64 17.86
C GLN A 154 -3.30 -4.04 18.32
N TRP A 155 -4.34 -4.18 17.51
CA TRP A 155 -5.69 -3.71 17.82
C TRP A 155 -6.51 -4.72 18.63
N GLY A 156 -6.00 -5.94 18.83
CA GLY A 156 -6.76 -7.06 19.40
C GLY A 156 -7.92 -7.51 18.50
N TYR A 157 -7.81 -7.23 17.19
CA TYR A 157 -8.88 -7.47 16.22
C TYR A 157 -8.74 -8.83 15.52
N ARG A 158 -9.84 -9.58 15.48
CA ARG A 158 -9.98 -10.82 14.70
C ARG A 158 -11.28 -10.80 13.92
N TYR A 159 -11.27 -11.34 12.73
CA TYR A 159 -12.49 -11.57 11.98
C TYR A 159 -13.34 -12.68 12.63
N PRO A 160 -14.67 -12.64 12.50
CA PRO A 160 -15.55 -13.68 13.06
C PRO A 160 -15.21 -15.09 12.58
N CYS A 161 -14.68 -15.25 11.36
CA CYS A 161 -14.27 -16.56 10.83
C CYS A 161 -12.95 -17.10 11.45
N GLU A 162 -12.21 -16.29 12.22
CA GLU A 162 -10.98 -16.67 12.89
C GLU A 162 -11.21 -17.00 14.38
N MET A 163 -12.43 -16.84 14.87
CA MET A 163 -12.86 -17.16 16.24
C MET A 163 -13.56 -18.50 16.28
#